data_692e56325f114b0091bd72a5e44b98fa
#
_entry.id   692e56325f114b0091bd72a5e44b98fa
#
_cell.length_a   1.000
_cell.length_b   1.000
_cell.length_c   1.000
_cell.angle_alpha   90.00
_cell.angle_beta   90.00
_cell.angle_gamma   90.00
#
_symmetry.space_group_name_H-M   'P 1'
#
loop_
_entity.id
_entity.type
_entity.pdbx_description
1 polymer ?
#
loop_
_entity_poly.entity_id
_entity_poly.type
_entity_poly.pdbx_seq_one_letter_code
_entity_poly.pdbx_strand_id
1 'polypeptide(L)'
;FGTNHLGHFALTGRLLPVLESTDGSRVVTVSSIAHNPGVIDFEDLHGDRKRYNKWGFYSQSKIANLTFSLELGRRLERAGSGVSALASHPGYSATDLQRHSLFWRFLNVFAAMSAKRGAEATLYAATEEGALDHPYWGPTGIIEMRGATGKARINRKARDEVTGSRLWEVSEELTGVRFLS
;
A
#
# COMPACT_ATOMS: atom_id res chain seq x y z
N PHE A 1 5.51 3.01 -10.83
CA PHE A 1 4.32 3.75 -10.35
C PHE A 1 3.06 3.22 -11.03
N GLY A 2 3.04 3.09 -12.36
CA GLY A 2 1.89 2.61 -13.13
C GLY A 2 1.32 1.28 -12.62
N THR A 3 2.12 0.23 -12.59
CA THR A 3 1.70 -1.10 -12.16
C THR A 3 1.34 -1.16 -10.67
N ASN A 4 2.19 -0.60 -9.80
CA ASN A 4 2.04 -0.76 -8.35
C ASN A 4 1.01 0.18 -7.72
N HIS A 5 0.70 1.31 -8.37
CA HIS A 5 -0.24 2.30 -7.83
C HIS A 5 -1.42 2.58 -8.75
N LEU A 6 -1.18 3.10 -9.96
CA LEU A 6 -2.28 3.51 -10.86
C LEU A 6 -3.19 2.34 -11.24
N GLY A 7 -2.61 1.15 -11.46
CA GLY A 7 -3.40 -0.06 -11.72
C GLY A 7 -4.32 -0.44 -10.56
N HIS A 8 -3.83 -0.31 -9.33
CA HIS A 8 -4.64 -0.58 -8.12
C HIS A 8 -5.71 0.50 -7.91
N PHE A 9 -5.38 1.77 -8.15
CA PHE A 9 -6.34 2.87 -8.11
C PHE A 9 -7.50 2.63 -9.08
N ALA A 10 -7.18 2.38 -10.35
CA ALA A 10 -8.18 2.17 -11.39
C ALA A 10 -9.04 0.92 -11.12
N LEU A 11 -8.43 -0.18 -10.65
CA LEU A 11 -9.14 -1.40 -10.28
C LEU A 11 -10.13 -1.13 -9.14
N THR A 12 -9.69 -0.42 -8.09
CA THR A 12 -10.54 -0.07 -6.95
C THR A 12 -11.73 0.76 -7.40
N GLY A 13 -11.51 1.82 -8.19
CA GLY A 13 -12.61 2.67 -8.68
C GLY A 13 -13.62 1.91 -9.53
N ARG A 14 -13.16 0.96 -10.37
CA ARG A 14 -14.05 0.14 -11.20
C ARG A 14 -14.85 -0.90 -10.40
N LEU A 15 -14.29 -1.38 -9.31
CA LEU A 15 -14.96 -2.37 -8.44
C LEU A 15 -15.81 -1.72 -7.34
N LEU A 16 -15.66 -0.42 -7.10
CA LEU A 16 -16.34 0.26 -5.99
C LEU A 16 -17.86 0.06 -5.98
N PRO A 17 -18.60 0.14 -7.10
CA PRO A 17 -20.05 -0.09 -7.08
C PRO A 17 -20.45 -1.49 -6.59
N VAL A 18 -19.64 -2.51 -6.91
CA VAL A 18 -19.85 -3.88 -6.42
C VAL A 18 -19.51 -3.99 -4.94
N LEU A 19 -18.43 -3.35 -4.50
CA LEU A 19 -18.04 -3.32 -3.10
C LEU A 19 -19.11 -2.61 -2.25
N GLU A 20 -19.66 -1.50 -2.71
CA GLU A 20 -20.72 -0.76 -2.01
C GLU A 20 -22.02 -1.55 -1.89
N SER A 21 -22.28 -2.46 -2.82
CA SER A 21 -23.46 -3.36 -2.76
C SER A 21 -23.21 -4.60 -1.90
N THR A 22 -22.04 -4.76 -1.30
CA THR A 22 -21.64 -5.94 -0.53
C THR A 22 -21.32 -5.55 0.91
N ASP A 23 -22.12 -6.04 1.84
CA ASP A 23 -21.92 -5.76 3.28
C ASP A 23 -20.56 -6.23 3.78
N GLY A 24 -19.90 -5.39 4.58
CA GLY A 24 -18.61 -5.68 5.17
C GLY A 24 -17.44 -5.76 4.18
N SER A 25 -17.63 -5.26 2.96
CA SER A 25 -16.59 -5.24 1.93
C SER A 25 -15.38 -4.39 2.33
N ARG A 26 -14.20 -4.82 1.88
CA ARG A 26 -12.92 -4.18 2.23
C ARG A 26 -12.02 -4.04 1.02
N VAL A 27 -11.30 -2.93 0.96
CA VAL A 27 -10.16 -2.72 0.06
C VAL A 27 -8.89 -2.79 0.87
N VAL A 28 -8.05 -3.81 0.63
CA VAL A 28 -6.75 -3.95 1.31
C VAL A 28 -5.62 -3.67 0.34
N THR A 29 -4.97 -2.53 0.53
CA THR A 29 -3.87 -2.09 -0.33
C THR A 29 -2.52 -2.57 0.22
N VAL A 30 -1.76 -3.32 -0.59
CA VAL A 30 -0.46 -3.84 -0.17
C VAL A 30 0.65 -2.81 -0.37
N SER A 31 1.18 -2.29 0.73
CA SER A 31 2.35 -1.43 0.78
C SER A 31 3.64 -2.25 1.09
N SER A 32 4.61 -1.66 1.73
CA SER A 32 5.89 -2.27 2.14
C SER A 32 6.56 -1.41 3.20
N ILE A 33 7.45 -1.96 4.02
CA ILE A 33 8.38 -1.18 4.86
C ILE A 33 9.21 -0.20 4.03
N ALA A 34 9.38 -0.46 2.73
CA ALA A 34 10.04 0.45 1.79
C ALA A 34 9.30 1.79 1.59
N HIS A 35 8.08 1.95 2.08
CA HIS A 35 7.39 3.25 2.09
C HIS A 35 8.09 4.28 2.96
N ASN A 36 8.86 3.86 3.98
CA ASN A 36 9.49 4.77 4.94
C ASN A 36 10.43 5.81 4.29
N PRO A 37 11.41 5.43 3.43
CA PRO A 37 12.23 6.40 2.70
C PRO A 37 11.51 7.03 1.50
N GLY A 38 10.31 6.56 1.15
CA GLY A 38 9.57 6.99 -0.03
C GLY A 38 9.20 8.46 0.01
N VAL A 39 9.17 9.06 -1.18
CA VAL A 39 8.64 10.41 -1.45
C VAL A 39 7.88 10.33 -2.76
N ILE A 40 6.69 10.92 -2.81
CA ILE A 40 5.92 11.03 -4.05
C ILE A 40 6.43 12.28 -4.78
N ASP A 41 7.14 12.07 -5.88
CA ASP A 41 7.63 13.15 -6.73
C ASP A 41 6.61 13.41 -7.85
N PHE A 42 5.72 14.35 -7.61
CA PHE A 42 4.66 14.69 -8.56
C PHE A 42 5.17 15.26 -9.88
N GLU A 43 6.42 15.75 -9.91
CA GLU A 43 7.02 16.29 -11.14
C GLU A 43 7.66 15.19 -12.01
N ASP A 44 7.84 13.98 -11.44
CA ASP A 44 8.48 12.86 -12.16
C ASP A 44 7.98 11.49 -11.65
N LEU A 45 6.66 11.28 -11.69
CA LEU A 45 6.03 10.05 -11.22
C LEU A 45 6.47 8.80 -11.99
N HIS A 46 6.78 8.95 -13.28
CA HIS A 46 7.18 7.86 -14.16
C HIS A 46 8.70 7.65 -14.26
N GLY A 47 9.49 8.62 -13.78
CA GLY A 47 10.96 8.54 -13.82
C GLY A 47 11.54 8.86 -15.19
N ASP A 48 10.88 9.74 -15.95
CA ASP A 48 11.31 10.14 -17.29
C ASP A 48 12.40 11.22 -17.25
N ARG A 49 12.51 11.96 -16.15
CA ARG A 49 13.43 13.09 -15.99
C ARG A 49 14.68 12.75 -15.20
N LYS A 50 14.60 11.81 -14.27
CA LYS A 50 15.70 11.43 -13.36
C LYS A 50 16.34 10.10 -13.76
N ARG A 51 17.62 9.95 -13.41
CA ARG A 51 18.28 8.64 -13.57
C ARG A 51 17.49 7.58 -12.80
N TYR A 52 17.18 6.49 -13.49
CA TYR A 52 16.43 5.38 -12.91
C TYR A 52 17.13 4.80 -11.67
N ASN A 53 16.41 4.80 -10.56
CA ASN A 53 16.80 4.15 -9.30
C ASN A 53 15.68 3.21 -8.85
N LYS A 54 15.86 1.92 -9.07
CA LYS A 54 14.85 0.89 -8.78
C LYS A 54 14.29 0.96 -7.36
N TRP A 55 15.12 1.25 -6.37
CA TRP A 55 14.69 1.34 -4.97
C TRP A 55 13.92 2.62 -4.68
N GLY A 56 14.35 3.74 -5.23
CA GLY A 56 13.63 5.01 -5.11
C GLY A 56 12.24 4.93 -5.71
N PHE A 57 12.11 4.43 -6.94
CA PHE A 57 10.81 4.27 -7.60
C PHE A 57 9.91 3.21 -6.94
N TYR A 58 10.52 2.13 -6.43
CA TYR A 58 9.77 1.16 -5.63
C TYR A 58 9.24 1.80 -4.34
N SER A 59 10.08 2.51 -3.59
CA SER A 59 9.68 3.22 -2.37
C SER A 59 8.60 4.27 -2.63
N GLN A 60 8.72 5.03 -3.73
CA GLN A 60 7.69 5.96 -4.19
C GLN A 60 6.35 5.24 -4.43
N SER A 61 6.35 4.12 -5.14
CA SER A 61 5.11 3.37 -5.38
C SER A 61 4.48 2.84 -4.09
N LYS A 62 5.30 2.47 -3.09
CA LYS A 62 4.81 1.91 -1.83
C LYS A 62 4.31 2.96 -0.85
N ILE A 63 4.90 4.16 -0.82
CA ILE A 63 4.31 5.27 -0.08
C ILE A 63 3.03 5.76 -0.76
N ALA A 64 2.97 5.79 -2.09
CA ALA A 64 1.76 6.12 -2.83
C ALA A 64 0.61 5.16 -2.50
N ASN A 65 0.88 3.86 -2.39
CA ASN A 65 -0.13 2.87 -1.99
C ASN A 65 -0.66 3.11 -0.56
N LEU A 66 0.22 3.42 0.39
CA LEU A 66 -0.22 3.72 1.76
C LEU A 66 -1.02 5.03 1.82
N THR A 67 -0.54 6.09 1.14
CA THR A 67 -1.24 7.37 1.03
C THR A 67 -2.62 7.20 0.38
N PHE A 68 -2.69 6.43 -0.71
CA PHE A 68 -3.95 6.10 -1.38
C PHE A 68 -4.93 5.39 -0.45
N SER A 69 -4.49 4.37 0.29
CA SER A 69 -5.37 3.65 1.22
C SER A 69 -5.95 4.56 2.31
N LEU A 70 -5.14 5.47 2.86
CA LEU A 70 -5.59 6.42 3.87
C LEU A 70 -6.55 7.46 3.28
N GLU A 71 -6.28 7.96 2.08
CA GLU A 71 -7.18 8.90 1.39
C GLU A 71 -8.49 8.21 0.98
N LEU A 72 -8.42 6.98 0.50
CA LEU A 72 -9.61 6.18 0.19
C LEU A 72 -10.51 6.04 1.43
N GLY A 73 -9.93 5.72 2.60
CA GLY A 73 -10.70 5.65 3.85
C GLY A 73 -11.41 6.94 4.18
N ARG A 74 -10.72 8.09 4.09
CA ARG A 74 -11.32 9.42 4.33
C ARG A 74 -12.46 9.74 3.36
N ARG A 75 -12.33 9.38 2.08
CA ARG A 75 -13.35 9.62 1.06
C ARG A 75 -14.56 8.72 1.23
N LEU A 76 -14.34 7.44 1.54
CA LEU A 76 -15.42 6.49 1.85
C LEU A 76 -16.23 6.96 3.08
N GLU A 77 -15.54 7.39 4.14
CA GLU A 77 -16.19 7.94 5.34
C GLU A 77 -17.02 9.19 5.02
N ARG A 78 -16.48 10.15 4.24
CA ARG A 78 -17.22 11.35 3.80
C ARG A 78 -18.42 11.02 2.92
N ALA A 79 -18.32 9.97 2.11
CA ALA A 79 -19.42 9.50 1.26
C ALA A 79 -20.47 8.66 2.02
N GLY A 80 -20.23 8.35 3.30
CA GLY A 80 -21.10 7.45 4.07
C GLY A 80 -21.12 6.02 3.54
N SER A 81 -20.04 5.59 2.86
CA SER A 81 -19.92 4.25 2.28
C SER A 81 -19.68 3.20 3.37
N GLY A 82 -20.27 2.02 3.25
CA GLY A 82 -20.03 0.87 4.11
C GLY A 82 -18.71 0.13 3.82
N VAL A 83 -17.99 0.50 2.77
CA VAL A 83 -16.71 -0.11 2.38
C VAL A 83 -15.59 0.37 3.30
N SER A 84 -14.76 -0.56 3.78
CA SER A 84 -13.59 -0.22 4.60
C SER A 84 -12.30 -0.21 3.77
N ALA A 85 -11.45 0.80 3.96
CA ALA A 85 -10.13 0.89 3.33
C ALA A 85 -9.03 0.61 4.35
N LEU A 86 -8.21 -0.37 4.06
CA LEU A 86 -7.11 -0.82 4.92
C LEU A 86 -5.83 -0.96 4.08
N ALA A 87 -4.69 -0.89 4.73
CA ALA A 87 -3.40 -1.21 4.13
C ALA A 87 -2.71 -2.34 4.89
N SER A 88 -1.83 -3.04 4.21
CA SER A 88 -0.97 -4.06 4.82
C SER A 88 0.43 -4.02 4.24
N HIS A 89 1.40 -4.60 4.97
CA HIS A 89 2.69 -4.95 4.41
C HIS A 89 3.16 -6.30 4.92
N PRO A 90 3.83 -7.10 4.06
CA PRO A 90 4.24 -8.46 4.40
C PRO A 90 5.50 -8.51 5.28
N GLY A 91 6.05 -7.39 5.73
CA GLY A 91 7.39 -7.33 6.31
C GLY A 91 8.46 -7.64 5.26
N TYR A 92 9.53 -8.31 5.70
CA TYR A 92 10.57 -8.81 4.81
C TYR A 92 10.32 -10.28 4.49
N SER A 93 9.73 -10.56 3.35
CA SER A 93 9.52 -11.91 2.85
C SER A 93 10.41 -12.21 1.65
N ALA A 94 10.92 -13.44 1.56
CA ALA A 94 11.66 -13.90 0.39
C ALA A 94 10.70 -13.99 -0.79
N THR A 95 10.76 -13.02 -1.68
CA THR A 95 10.02 -13.00 -2.93
C THR A 95 10.99 -12.97 -4.10
N ASP A 96 10.55 -13.38 -5.29
CA ASP A 96 11.35 -13.41 -6.52
C ASP A 96 11.94 -12.04 -6.94
N LEU A 97 11.51 -10.96 -6.31
CA LEU A 97 12.01 -9.60 -6.55
C LEU A 97 13.54 -9.46 -6.32
N GLN A 98 14.14 -10.42 -5.61
CA GLN A 98 15.55 -10.37 -5.17
C GLN A 98 16.46 -11.34 -5.94
N ARG A 99 15.96 -11.96 -6.99
CA ARG A 99 16.63 -13.00 -7.79
C ARG A 99 18.04 -12.61 -8.30
N HIS A 100 18.32 -11.33 -8.42
CA HIS A 100 19.51 -10.81 -9.12
C HIS A 100 20.59 -10.23 -8.19
N SER A 101 20.53 -10.43 -6.87
CA SER A 101 21.55 -9.92 -5.95
C SER A 101 22.00 -10.98 -4.96
N LEU A 102 23.28 -11.37 -5.01
CA LEU A 102 23.91 -12.33 -4.09
C LEU A 102 23.85 -11.88 -2.62
N PHE A 103 23.94 -10.57 -2.38
CA PHE A 103 23.84 -9.98 -1.03
C PHE A 103 22.45 -10.23 -0.41
N TRP A 104 21.38 -10.05 -1.18
CA TRP A 104 20.02 -10.29 -0.72
C TRP A 104 19.72 -11.78 -0.54
N ARG A 105 20.36 -12.66 -1.34
CA ARG A 105 20.25 -14.12 -1.14
C ARG A 105 20.83 -14.55 0.21
N PHE A 106 21.92 -13.95 0.65
CA PHE A 106 22.51 -14.25 1.96
C PHE A 106 21.63 -13.76 3.11
N LEU A 107 21.07 -12.55 3.02
CA LEU A 107 20.12 -12.01 4.00
C LEU A 107 18.79 -12.79 4.04
N ASN A 108 18.34 -13.34 2.93
CA ASN A 108 17.11 -14.13 2.86
C ASN A 108 17.13 -15.37 3.76
N VAL A 109 18.27 -15.99 3.95
CA VAL A 109 18.42 -17.20 4.80
C VAL A 109 18.10 -16.90 6.28
N PHE A 110 18.39 -15.67 6.74
CA PHE A 110 18.27 -15.31 8.15
C PHE A 110 17.13 -14.33 8.49
N ALA A 111 16.66 -13.55 7.54
CA ALA A 111 15.73 -12.46 7.79
C ALA A 111 14.36 -12.59 7.11
N ALA A 112 14.25 -13.40 6.05
CA ALA A 112 13.02 -13.53 5.29
C ALA A 112 11.99 -14.43 5.99
N MET A 113 10.75 -13.95 6.05
CA MET A 113 9.62 -14.80 6.42
C MET A 113 9.18 -15.66 5.23
N SER A 114 8.56 -16.82 5.50
CA SER A 114 7.90 -17.60 4.44
C SER A 114 6.80 -16.77 3.77
N ALA A 115 6.49 -17.04 2.51
CA ALA A 115 5.39 -16.38 1.79
C ALA A 115 4.05 -16.50 2.54
N LYS A 116 3.81 -17.63 3.20
CA LYS A 116 2.63 -17.85 4.06
C LYS A 116 2.55 -16.80 5.18
N ARG A 117 3.63 -16.62 5.93
CA ARG A 117 3.68 -15.60 7.00
C ARG A 117 3.62 -14.18 6.45
N GLY A 118 4.20 -13.92 5.28
CA GLY A 118 4.09 -12.62 4.62
C GLY A 118 2.64 -12.25 4.24
N ALA A 119 1.81 -13.25 3.96
CA ALA A 119 0.39 -13.03 3.65
C ALA A 119 -0.50 -12.78 4.89
N GLU A 120 -0.06 -13.15 6.09
CA GLU A 120 -0.88 -13.10 7.31
C GLU A 120 -1.44 -11.69 7.59
N ALA A 121 -0.64 -10.64 7.46
CA ALA A 121 -1.10 -9.26 7.69
C ALA A 121 -2.16 -8.82 6.68
N THR A 122 -2.04 -9.25 5.43
CA THR A 122 -3.03 -8.95 4.37
C THR A 122 -4.33 -9.71 4.62
N LEU A 123 -4.24 -10.99 4.99
CA LEU A 123 -5.39 -11.81 5.33
C LEU A 123 -6.10 -11.26 6.57
N TYR A 124 -5.35 -10.91 7.63
CA TYR A 124 -5.89 -10.29 8.83
C TYR A 124 -6.68 -9.02 8.49
N ALA A 125 -6.09 -8.12 7.72
CA ALA A 125 -6.75 -6.90 7.28
C ALA A 125 -8.02 -7.17 6.45
N ALA A 126 -8.02 -8.26 5.67
CA ALA A 126 -9.15 -8.61 4.81
C ALA A 126 -10.32 -9.30 5.55
N THR A 127 -10.05 -10.07 6.61
CA THR A 127 -11.05 -10.99 7.18
C THR A 127 -11.40 -10.73 8.64
N GLU A 128 -10.48 -10.21 9.45
CA GLU A 128 -10.69 -10.07 10.87
C GLU A 128 -11.45 -8.78 11.24
N GLU A 129 -12.46 -8.87 12.11
CA GLU A 129 -13.20 -7.69 12.59
C GLU A 129 -12.31 -6.71 13.32
N GLY A 130 -11.39 -7.21 14.16
CA GLY A 130 -10.41 -6.38 14.88
C GLY A 130 -9.45 -5.59 13.98
N ALA A 131 -9.43 -5.89 12.67
CA ALA A 131 -8.62 -5.11 11.74
C ALA A 131 -9.20 -3.72 11.45
N LEU A 132 -10.47 -3.49 11.72
CA LEU A 132 -11.13 -2.21 11.45
C LEU A 132 -10.71 -1.09 12.41
N ASP A 133 -10.04 -1.41 13.53
CA ASP A 133 -9.61 -0.45 14.53
C ASP A 133 -8.28 0.27 14.16
N HIS A 134 -7.63 -0.13 13.07
CA HIS A 134 -6.38 0.50 12.62
C HIS A 134 -6.21 0.37 11.08
N PRO A 135 -5.82 1.43 10.38
CA PRO A 135 -5.80 1.41 8.91
C PRO A 135 -4.59 0.71 8.29
N TYR A 136 -3.57 0.28 9.06
CA TYR A 136 -2.35 -0.32 8.49
C TYR A 136 -1.80 -1.47 9.32
N TRP A 137 -1.64 -2.63 8.71
CA TRP A 137 -1.25 -3.88 9.38
C TRP A 137 0.04 -4.47 8.83
N GLY A 138 0.85 -5.04 9.72
CA GLY A 138 2.13 -5.65 9.35
C GLY A 138 2.74 -6.43 10.51
N PRO A 139 3.93 -7.02 10.34
CA PRO A 139 4.66 -7.65 11.41
C PRO A 139 5.11 -6.64 12.47
N THR A 140 5.02 -7.00 13.74
CA THR A 140 5.36 -6.11 14.88
C THR A 140 6.75 -6.32 15.48
N GLY A 141 7.53 -7.24 14.95
CA GLY A 141 8.90 -7.49 15.43
C GLY A 141 9.92 -6.46 14.96
N ILE A 142 11.20 -6.80 15.05
CA ILE A 142 12.31 -5.86 14.81
C ILE A 142 12.14 -5.12 13.48
N ILE A 143 12.00 -3.81 13.56
CA ILE A 143 11.83 -2.86 12.42
C ILE A 143 10.67 -3.29 11.48
N GLU A 144 9.66 -3.95 12.02
CA GLU A 144 8.51 -4.47 11.22
C GLU A 144 8.91 -5.43 10.09
N MET A 145 10.09 -6.03 10.19
CA MET A 145 10.56 -6.98 9.17
C MET A 145 9.95 -8.36 9.33
N ARG A 146 9.68 -8.79 10.57
CA ARG A 146 9.11 -10.11 10.92
C ARG A 146 8.41 -10.04 12.26
N GLY A 147 7.63 -11.06 12.59
CA GLY A 147 6.92 -11.17 13.86
C GLY A 147 5.45 -11.49 13.67
N ALA A 148 4.67 -11.40 14.74
CA ALA A 148 3.21 -11.52 14.68
C ALA A 148 2.59 -10.34 13.95
N THR A 149 1.43 -10.54 13.35
CA THR A 149 0.63 -9.47 12.74
C THR A 149 0.12 -8.52 13.82
N GLY A 150 0.24 -7.22 13.58
CA GLY A 150 -0.26 -6.18 14.46
C GLY A 150 -0.27 -4.80 13.78
N LYS A 151 -0.56 -3.76 14.56
CA LYS A 151 -0.63 -2.38 14.07
C LYS A 151 0.74 -1.91 13.58
N ALA A 152 0.83 -1.60 12.29
CA ALA A 152 2.05 -1.12 11.65
C ALA A 152 2.18 0.41 11.77
N ARG A 153 3.42 0.90 11.72
CA ARG A 153 3.71 2.34 11.78
C ARG A 153 3.35 3.01 10.46
N ILE A 154 2.60 4.10 10.54
CA ILE A 154 2.25 4.91 9.38
C ILE A 154 3.23 6.07 9.28
N ASN A 155 3.92 6.16 8.15
CA ASN A 155 4.80 7.28 7.85
C ASN A 155 4.01 8.60 7.89
N ARG A 156 4.57 9.63 8.53
CA ARG A 156 3.94 10.94 8.64
C ARG A 156 3.60 11.55 7.26
N LYS A 157 4.46 11.34 6.26
CA LYS A 157 4.21 11.82 4.89
C LYS A 157 2.98 11.17 4.25
N ALA A 158 2.71 9.89 4.56
CA ALA A 158 1.53 9.19 4.03
C ALA A 158 0.23 9.67 4.66
N ARG A 159 0.29 10.29 5.86
CA ARG A 159 -0.88 10.87 6.54
C ARG A 159 -1.24 12.26 6.07
N ASP A 160 -0.37 12.92 5.30
CA ASP A 160 -0.58 14.28 4.82
C ASP A 160 -1.76 14.32 3.84
N GLU A 161 -2.82 15.01 4.23
CA GLU A 161 -4.06 15.08 3.46
C GLU A 161 -3.91 15.85 2.15
N VAL A 162 -3.05 16.87 2.13
CA VAL A 162 -2.76 17.63 0.90
C VAL A 162 -2.10 16.72 -0.12
N THR A 163 -1.09 15.94 0.32
CA THR A 163 -0.45 14.93 -0.52
C THR A 163 -1.45 13.84 -0.96
N GLY A 164 -2.35 13.42 -0.08
CA GLY A 164 -3.39 12.44 -0.37
C GLY A 164 -4.34 12.91 -1.46
N SER A 165 -4.88 14.12 -1.31
CA SER A 165 -5.79 14.72 -2.29
C SER A 165 -5.10 14.95 -3.64
N ARG A 166 -3.86 15.48 -3.64
CA ARG A 166 -3.09 15.66 -4.89
C ARG A 166 -2.80 14.33 -5.59
N LEU A 167 -2.44 13.29 -4.83
CA LEU A 167 -2.21 11.94 -5.39
C LEU A 167 -3.49 11.39 -6.02
N TRP A 168 -4.63 11.62 -5.39
CA TRP A 168 -5.93 11.18 -5.90
C TRP A 168 -6.26 11.85 -7.24
N GLU A 169 -6.20 13.18 -7.31
CA GLU A 169 -6.46 13.96 -8.52
C GLU A 169 -5.58 13.53 -9.69
N VAL A 170 -4.27 13.40 -9.46
CA VAL A 170 -3.31 12.95 -10.48
C VAL A 170 -3.60 11.51 -10.90
N SER A 171 -4.03 10.65 -9.98
CA SER A 171 -4.38 9.26 -10.31
C SER A 171 -5.66 9.19 -11.14
N GLU A 172 -6.66 10.02 -10.87
CA GLU A 172 -7.86 10.17 -11.72
C GLU A 172 -7.49 10.64 -13.13
N GLU A 173 -6.63 11.65 -13.24
CA GLU A 173 -6.18 12.18 -14.52
C GLU A 173 -5.43 11.11 -15.34
N LEU A 174 -4.46 10.43 -14.74
CA LEU A 174 -3.62 9.45 -15.42
C LEU A 174 -4.34 8.15 -15.77
N THR A 175 -5.37 7.78 -15.03
CA THR A 175 -6.13 6.54 -15.26
C THR A 175 -7.43 6.75 -16.04
N GLY A 176 -7.96 7.97 -16.05
CA GLY A 176 -9.30 8.27 -16.55
C GLY A 176 -10.43 7.68 -15.71
N VAL A 177 -10.13 7.13 -14.51
CA VAL A 177 -11.13 6.54 -13.60
C VAL A 177 -11.39 7.52 -12.45
N ARG A 178 -12.65 7.95 -12.31
CA ARG A 178 -13.10 8.88 -11.28
C ARG A 178 -14.10 8.21 -10.35
N PHE A 179 -13.94 8.38 -9.06
CA PHE A 179 -14.82 7.85 -8.01
C PHE A 179 -14.62 8.60 -6.69
N LEU A 180 -15.62 8.71 -5.87
CA LEU A 180 -15.58 9.41 -4.57
C LEU A 180 -15.02 10.85 -4.69
N SER A 181 -15.39 11.55 -5.75
CA SER A 181 -14.91 12.92 -6.05
C SER A 181 -15.63 13.95 -5.21
#